data_ef2346afcec4baf61f01a322d36407f7
#
_entry.id   ef2346afcec4baf61f01a322d36407f7
#
_cell.length_a   1.000
_cell.length_b   1.000
_cell.length_c   1.000
_cell.angle_alpha   90.00
_cell.angle_beta   90.00
_cell.angle_gamma   90.00
#
_symmetry.space_group_name_H-M   'P 1'
#
loop_
_entity.id
_entity.type
_entity.pdbx_description
1 polymer ?
#
loop_
_entity_poly.entity_id
_entity_poly.type
_entity_poly.pdbx_seq_one_letter_code
_entity_poly.pdbx_strand_id
1 'polypeptide(L)'
;ETPAEIAQREYEEVLTLTPDVERGREVYLTCAVCHLPEGWGSVDGNYPQIAGQLRTVLIKQLADFRAGNRENPLMYPFSVPGILGGPQEIADVAAYVSQLPMTTENGLGPGTALEAGEALYIEHCTDCHGAAGEGDEVEHIPMIAGQHFEYLMRQFEAIRSGERKNADSQMTEAIQDLTPAEQVALLDYTARLRPAAAKLAQEGWLNPDFPHYLRDAMGLRARPPAQLKDAPALQSRPE
;
A
#
# COMPACT_ATOMS: atom_id res chain seq x y z
N GLU A 1 24.96 -11.13 11.13
CA GLU A 1 23.96 -10.95 10.05
C GLU A 1 23.53 -9.49 9.98
N THR A 2 23.40 -8.97 8.79
CA THR A 2 22.87 -7.64 8.53
C THR A 2 21.33 -7.65 8.60
N PRO A 3 20.67 -6.50 8.80
CA PRO A 3 19.23 -6.41 8.72
C PRO A 3 18.64 -6.98 7.42
N ALA A 4 19.32 -6.80 6.30
CA ALA A 4 18.90 -7.33 5.00
C ALA A 4 18.95 -8.87 4.97
N GLU A 5 20.02 -9.49 5.48
CA GLU A 5 20.16 -10.95 5.55
C GLU A 5 19.11 -11.57 6.51
N ILE A 6 18.84 -10.90 7.64
CA ILE A 6 17.81 -11.34 8.58
C ILE A 6 16.42 -11.29 7.92
N ALA A 7 16.10 -10.17 7.25
CA ALA A 7 14.83 -10.00 6.54
C ALA A 7 14.66 -11.04 5.41
N GLN A 8 15.72 -11.27 4.64
CA GLN A 8 15.69 -12.23 3.54
C GLN A 8 15.46 -13.66 4.03
N ARG A 9 16.14 -14.08 5.09
CA ARG A 9 15.96 -15.40 5.69
C ARG A 9 14.51 -15.60 6.20
N GLU A 10 13.96 -14.61 6.91
CA GLU A 10 12.58 -14.69 7.37
C GLU A 10 11.58 -14.72 6.20
N TYR A 11 11.81 -13.90 5.17
CA TYR A 11 11.02 -13.91 3.94
C TYR A 11 10.99 -15.31 3.30
N GLU A 12 12.15 -15.92 3.12
CA GLU A 12 12.27 -17.28 2.55
C GLU A 12 11.57 -18.32 3.41
N GLU A 13 11.72 -18.24 4.74
CA GLU A 13 11.02 -19.11 5.69
C GLU A 13 9.50 -18.99 5.53
N VAL A 14 8.98 -17.77 5.54
CA VAL A 14 7.53 -17.49 5.41
C VAL A 14 6.96 -18.03 4.11
N LEU A 15 7.71 -17.97 3.01
CA LEU A 15 7.26 -18.49 1.70
C LEU A 15 7.07 -20.01 1.70
N THR A 16 7.72 -20.76 2.59
CA THR A 16 7.56 -22.22 2.69
C THR A 16 6.29 -22.63 3.45
N LEU A 17 5.67 -21.68 4.17
CA LEU A 17 4.54 -21.96 5.03
C LEU A 17 3.21 -21.93 4.26
N THR A 18 2.29 -22.80 4.67
CA THR A 18 0.91 -22.77 4.19
C THR A 18 0.13 -21.75 5.02
N PRO A 19 -0.39 -20.66 4.42
CA PRO A 19 -1.12 -19.64 5.15
C PRO A 19 -2.51 -20.11 5.57
N ASP A 20 -2.95 -19.67 6.74
CA ASP A 20 -4.32 -19.78 7.23
C ASP A 20 -4.97 -18.37 7.18
N VAL A 21 -5.88 -18.16 6.24
CA VAL A 21 -6.53 -16.87 6.00
C VAL A 21 -7.42 -16.46 7.18
N GLU A 22 -8.07 -17.40 7.86
CA GLU A 22 -8.90 -17.11 9.03
C GLU A 22 -8.06 -16.61 10.21
N ARG A 23 -6.91 -17.22 10.45
CA ARG A 23 -5.93 -16.69 11.41
C ARG A 23 -5.39 -15.34 10.97
N GLY A 24 -5.13 -15.17 9.67
CA GLY A 24 -4.71 -13.90 9.09
C GLY A 24 -5.71 -12.77 9.38
N ARG A 25 -7.00 -13.06 9.34
CA ARG A 25 -8.08 -12.13 9.74
C ARG A 25 -7.94 -11.71 11.21
N GLU A 26 -7.66 -12.65 12.11
CA GLU A 26 -7.48 -12.35 13.53
C GLU A 26 -6.23 -11.48 13.77
N VAL A 27 -5.12 -11.79 13.12
CA VAL A 27 -3.89 -10.99 13.15
C VAL A 27 -4.15 -9.57 12.61
N TYR A 28 -4.96 -9.45 11.57
CA TYR A 28 -5.27 -8.18 10.92
C TYR A 28 -6.03 -7.19 11.82
N LEU A 29 -6.69 -7.63 12.88
CA LEU A 29 -7.39 -6.74 13.84
C LEU A 29 -6.48 -5.62 14.35
N THR A 30 -5.21 -5.93 14.60
CA THR A 30 -4.21 -4.94 15.04
C THR A 30 -3.84 -3.95 13.91
N CYS A 31 -3.75 -4.42 12.67
CA CYS A 31 -3.41 -3.62 11.51
C CYS A 31 -4.53 -2.65 11.12
N ALA A 32 -5.78 -3.09 11.30
CA ALA A 32 -6.97 -2.33 10.93
C ALA A 32 -7.14 -0.99 11.68
N VAL A 33 -6.48 -0.83 12.82
CA VAL A 33 -6.49 0.43 13.60
C VAL A 33 -5.95 1.60 12.77
N CYS A 34 -4.94 1.35 11.94
CA CYS A 34 -4.31 2.36 11.07
C CYS A 34 -4.70 2.18 9.60
N HIS A 35 -4.68 0.93 9.12
CA HIS A 35 -4.97 0.65 7.71
C HIS A 35 -6.46 0.52 7.39
N LEU A 36 -7.34 0.71 8.35
CA LEU A 36 -8.79 0.52 8.32
C LEU A 36 -9.20 -0.98 8.15
N PRO A 37 -10.42 -1.34 8.51
CA PRO A 37 -10.95 -2.70 8.31
C PRO A 37 -10.84 -3.18 6.86
N GLU A 38 -10.96 -2.28 5.89
CA GLU A 38 -10.87 -2.53 4.47
C GLU A 38 -9.44 -2.63 3.92
N GLY A 39 -8.44 -2.21 4.69
CA GLY A 39 -7.06 -2.14 4.20
C GLY A 39 -6.79 -0.95 3.27
N TRP A 40 -7.69 0.03 3.24
CA TRP A 40 -7.61 1.16 2.29
C TRP A 40 -6.71 2.30 2.76
N GLY A 41 -6.33 2.31 4.04
CA GLY A 41 -5.50 3.37 4.61
C GLY A 41 -6.20 4.72 4.65
N SER A 42 -5.45 5.80 4.49
CA SER A 42 -5.99 7.17 4.55
C SER A 42 -5.60 7.99 3.31
N VAL A 43 -6.55 8.77 2.79
CA VAL A 43 -6.37 9.54 1.54
C VAL A 43 -5.28 10.61 1.63
N ASP A 44 -4.93 11.03 2.84
CA ASP A 44 -3.79 11.92 3.12
C ASP A 44 -2.43 11.20 3.05
N GLY A 45 -2.44 9.90 2.75
CA GLY A 45 -1.26 9.06 2.60
C GLY A 45 -0.52 8.73 3.89
N ASN A 46 -1.00 9.13 5.07
CA ASN A 46 -0.36 8.76 6.34
C ASN A 46 -0.29 7.23 6.50
N TYR A 47 -1.37 6.56 6.12
CA TYR A 47 -1.45 5.10 6.08
C TYR A 47 -1.71 4.64 4.64
N PRO A 48 -0.86 3.78 4.06
CA PRO A 48 -1.05 3.29 2.69
C PRO A 48 -2.25 2.36 2.57
N GLN A 49 -2.82 2.30 1.36
CA GLN A 49 -3.66 1.19 0.96
C GLN A 49 -2.79 -0.06 0.88
N ILE A 50 -3.15 -1.09 1.67
CA ILE A 50 -2.49 -2.41 1.65
C ILE A 50 -3.42 -3.50 1.12
N ALA A 51 -4.73 -3.24 1.02
CA ALA A 51 -5.69 -4.14 0.41
C ALA A 51 -5.24 -4.52 -1.01
N GLY A 52 -5.36 -5.80 -1.34
CA GLY A 52 -5.05 -6.31 -2.67
C GLY A 52 -3.58 -6.29 -3.08
N GLN A 53 -2.68 -5.81 -2.22
CA GLN A 53 -1.24 -5.86 -2.48
C GLN A 53 -0.78 -7.31 -2.62
N LEU A 54 0.25 -7.53 -3.42
CA LEU A 54 0.83 -8.83 -3.67
C LEU A 54 1.33 -9.48 -2.36
N ARG A 55 1.02 -10.76 -2.17
CA ARG A 55 1.34 -11.48 -0.93
C ARG A 55 2.84 -11.49 -0.63
N THR A 56 3.67 -11.73 -1.63
CA THR A 56 5.13 -11.75 -1.47
C THR A 56 5.67 -10.39 -1.08
N VAL A 57 5.10 -9.32 -1.62
CA VAL A 57 5.44 -7.93 -1.24
C VAL A 57 5.08 -7.66 0.21
N LEU A 58 3.87 -8.05 0.67
CA LEU A 58 3.45 -7.89 2.06
C LEU A 58 4.39 -8.61 3.02
N ILE A 59 4.72 -9.87 2.72
CA ILE A 59 5.68 -10.68 3.50
C ILE A 59 7.03 -9.96 3.58
N LYS A 60 7.57 -9.56 2.42
CA LYS A 60 8.86 -8.88 2.37
C LYS A 60 8.87 -7.60 3.20
N GLN A 61 7.84 -6.77 3.09
CA GLN A 61 7.78 -5.52 3.86
C GLN A 61 7.69 -5.76 5.36
N LEU A 62 6.93 -6.75 5.82
CA LEU A 62 6.84 -7.10 7.25
C LEU A 62 8.17 -7.63 7.80
N ALA A 63 8.85 -8.49 7.05
CA ALA A 63 10.18 -8.97 7.39
C ALA A 63 11.21 -7.83 7.44
N ASP A 64 11.19 -6.94 6.44
CA ASP A 64 12.07 -5.78 6.38
C ASP A 64 11.86 -4.80 7.55
N PHE A 65 10.60 -4.52 7.94
CA PHE A 65 10.31 -3.69 9.12
C PHE A 65 10.84 -4.35 10.39
N ARG A 66 10.57 -5.64 10.57
CA ARG A 66 10.98 -6.42 11.75
C ARG A 66 12.49 -6.45 11.92
N ALA A 67 13.21 -6.67 10.84
CA ALA A 67 14.68 -6.71 10.82
C ALA A 67 15.35 -5.33 10.90
N GLY A 68 14.59 -4.23 10.74
CA GLY A 68 15.14 -2.88 10.63
C GLY A 68 15.82 -2.60 9.28
N ASN A 69 15.59 -3.45 8.27
CA ASN A 69 16.04 -3.22 6.89
C ASN A 69 15.17 -2.15 6.19
N ARG A 70 13.95 -1.96 6.65
CA ARG A 70 13.09 -0.83 6.30
C ARG A 70 12.72 -0.06 7.57
N GLU A 71 13.30 1.12 7.74
CA GLU A 71 12.99 1.95 8.88
C GLU A 71 11.61 2.60 8.76
N ASN A 72 10.76 2.37 9.74
CA ASN A 72 9.48 3.07 9.92
C ASN A 72 9.09 3.00 11.40
N PRO A 73 9.25 4.10 12.16
CA PRO A 73 8.95 4.12 13.58
C PRO A 73 7.49 3.78 13.94
N LEU A 74 6.54 4.01 13.01
CA LEU A 74 5.13 3.67 13.21
C LEU A 74 4.87 2.18 13.00
N MET A 75 5.51 1.56 11.98
CA MET A 75 5.29 0.15 11.66
C MET A 75 6.12 -0.81 12.49
N TYR A 76 7.32 -0.41 12.91
CA TYR A 76 8.24 -1.28 13.65
C TYR A 76 7.60 -1.95 14.88
N PRO A 77 6.90 -1.21 15.78
CA PRO A 77 6.26 -1.83 16.95
C PRO A 77 5.23 -2.90 16.60
N PHE A 78 4.58 -2.78 15.46
CA PHE A 78 3.56 -3.73 14.99
C PHE A 78 4.12 -4.92 14.22
N SER A 79 5.40 -4.87 13.83
CA SER A 79 6.07 -5.96 13.11
C SER A 79 6.82 -6.94 14.02
N VAL A 80 7.11 -6.54 15.27
CA VAL A 80 7.89 -7.38 16.21
C VAL A 80 7.14 -8.64 16.65
N PRO A 81 7.85 -9.75 16.96
CA PRO A 81 7.21 -11.02 17.33
C PRO A 81 6.23 -10.95 18.49
N GLY A 82 6.47 -10.05 19.46
CA GLY A 82 5.59 -9.88 20.62
C GLY A 82 4.20 -9.31 20.28
N ILE A 83 4.03 -8.71 19.10
CA ILE A 83 2.77 -8.11 18.63
C ILE A 83 2.22 -8.87 17.42
N LEU A 84 3.03 -9.04 16.37
CA LEU A 84 2.61 -9.70 15.12
C LEU A 84 2.60 -11.23 15.23
N GLY A 85 3.46 -11.79 16.06
CA GLY A 85 3.73 -13.23 16.09
C GLY A 85 4.96 -13.63 15.28
N GLY A 86 5.07 -14.91 14.93
CA GLY A 86 6.19 -15.48 14.18
C GLY A 86 6.00 -15.46 12.66
N PRO A 87 6.81 -16.26 11.93
CA PRO A 87 6.70 -16.38 10.48
C PRO A 87 5.33 -16.86 10.00
N GLN A 88 4.63 -17.71 10.77
CA GLN A 88 3.30 -18.20 10.39
C GLN A 88 2.27 -17.06 10.38
N GLU A 89 2.28 -16.18 11.37
CA GLU A 89 1.37 -15.05 11.44
C GLU A 89 1.64 -14.04 10.30
N ILE A 90 2.89 -13.91 9.85
CA ILE A 90 3.22 -13.13 8.64
C ILE A 90 2.60 -13.77 7.40
N ALA A 91 2.74 -15.09 7.24
CA ALA A 91 2.15 -15.82 6.12
C ALA A 91 0.63 -15.64 6.08
N ASP A 92 -0.01 -15.79 7.23
CA ASP A 92 -1.45 -15.75 7.41
C ASP A 92 -2.02 -14.35 7.11
N VAL A 93 -1.47 -13.31 7.72
CA VAL A 93 -1.95 -11.93 7.52
C VAL A 93 -1.67 -11.42 6.11
N ALA A 94 -0.53 -11.77 5.51
CA ALA A 94 -0.24 -11.41 4.13
C ALA A 94 -1.24 -12.05 3.15
N ALA A 95 -1.61 -13.32 3.39
CA ALA A 95 -2.62 -14.01 2.59
C ALA A 95 -4.01 -13.38 2.75
N TYR A 96 -4.40 -12.98 3.97
CA TYR A 96 -5.66 -12.28 4.21
C TYR A 96 -5.71 -10.93 3.50
N VAL A 97 -4.70 -10.06 3.74
CA VAL A 97 -4.65 -8.70 3.20
C VAL A 97 -4.60 -8.68 1.67
N SER A 98 -3.89 -9.63 1.05
CA SER A 98 -3.80 -9.73 -0.41
C SER A 98 -5.15 -10.03 -1.09
N GLN A 99 -6.13 -10.55 -0.36
CA GLN A 99 -7.47 -10.87 -0.85
C GLN A 99 -8.49 -9.74 -0.59
N LEU A 100 -8.15 -8.75 0.23
CA LEU A 100 -9.04 -7.61 0.48
C LEU A 100 -9.22 -6.79 -0.81
N PRO A 101 -10.46 -6.43 -1.16
CA PRO A 101 -10.71 -5.63 -2.35
C PRO A 101 -10.25 -4.19 -2.14
N MET A 102 -9.68 -3.61 -3.19
CA MET A 102 -9.10 -2.26 -3.22
C MET A 102 -10.16 -1.20 -3.46
N THR A 103 -9.98 -0.02 -2.87
CA THR A 103 -10.80 1.14 -3.22
C THR A 103 -10.29 1.87 -4.46
N THR A 104 -11.20 2.53 -5.17
CA THR A 104 -10.90 3.51 -6.21
C THR A 104 -10.90 4.95 -5.68
N GLU A 105 -11.23 5.13 -4.41
CA GLU A 105 -11.30 6.45 -3.74
C GLU A 105 -9.99 6.78 -3.01
N ASN A 106 -8.86 6.43 -3.62
CA ASN A 106 -7.54 6.77 -3.09
C ASN A 106 -7.24 8.26 -3.26
N GLY A 107 -6.34 8.79 -2.41
CA GLY A 107 -5.83 10.16 -2.52
C GLY A 107 -5.12 10.39 -3.85
N LEU A 108 -5.49 11.46 -4.56
CA LEU A 108 -4.93 11.83 -5.85
C LEU A 108 -4.10 13.11 -5.74
N GLY A 109 -3.20 13.32 -6.69
CA GLY A 109 -2.44 14.56 -6.83
C GLY A 109 -3.22 15.64 -7.58
N PRO A 110 -2.55 16.75 -7.97
CA PRO A 110 -3.20 17.95 -8.50
C PRO A 110 -3.89 17.78 -9.87
N GLY A 111 -3.60 16.76 -10.64
CA GLY A 111 -4.23 16.51 -11.95
C GLY A 111 -3.76 17.43 -13.09
N THR A 112 -2.70 18.19 -12.89
CA THR A 112 -2.30 19.29 -13.83
C THR A 112 -1.35 18.85 -14.95
N ALA A 113 -0.66 17.73 -14.82
CA ALA A 113 0.39 17.29 -15.77
C ALA A 113 0.31 15.78 -16.08
N LEU A 114 -0.90 15.25 -16.25
CA LEU A 114 -1.11 13.80 -16.36
C LEU A 114 -0.50 13.21 -17.64
N GLU A 115 -0.50 13.92 -18.76
CA GLU A 115 0.12 13.47 -20.01
C GLU A 115 1.65 13.33 -19.85
N ALA A 116 2.30 14.29 -19.18
CA ALA A 116 3.72 14.19 -18.85
C ALA A 116 3.98 13.06 -17.87
N GLY A 117 3.10 12.88 -16.88
CA GLY A 117 3.17 11.77 -15.91
C GLY A 117 3.05 10.41 -16.57
N GLU A 118 2.16 10.25 -17.57
CA GLU A 118 2.04 9.04 -18.36
C GLU A 118 3.32 8.72 -19.12
N ALA A 119 3.88 9.71 -19.82
CA ALA A 119 5.11 9.54 -20.57
C ALA A 119 6.28 9.09 -19.66
N LEU A 120 6.42 9.73 -18.51
CA LEU A 120 7.44 9.36 -17.50
C LEU A 120 7.18 7.96 -16.92
N TYR A 121 5.93 7.58 -16.70
CA TYR A 121 5.58 6.24 -16.23
C TYR A 121 5.99 5.16 -17.24
N ILE A 122 5.69 5.39 -18.51
CA ILE A 122 6.06 4.48 -19.61
C ILE A 122 7.58 4.34 -19.70
N GLU A 123 8.32 5.43 -19.54
CA GLU A 123 9.78 5.46 -19.67
C GLU A 123 10.50 4.81 -18.48
N HIS A 124 10.01 5.03 -17.24
CA HIS A 124 10.77 4.67 -16.03
C HIS A 124 10.17 3.55 -15.20
N CYS A 125 8.88 3.22 -15.34
CA CYS A 125 8.16 2.37 -14.39
C CYS A 125 7.59 1.09 -14.98
N THR A 126 7.16 1.13 -16.26
CA THR A 126 6.39 0.05 -16.89
C THR A 126 7.14 -1.28 -16.89
N ASP A 127 8.44 -1.29 -17.13
CA ASP A 127 9.23 -2.52 -17.27
C ASP A 127 9.21 -3.37 -15.99
N CYS A 128 9.15 -2.72 -14.83
CA CYS A 128 9.10 -3.42 -13.54
C CYS A 128 7.69 -3.50 -12.96
N HIS A 129 6.95 -2.37 -12.94
CA HIS A 129 5.65 -2.30 -12.28
C HIS A 129 4.47 -2.71 -13.15
N GLY A 130 4.70 -2.97 -14.43
CA GLY A 130 3.65 -3.27 -15.41
C GLY A 130 2.93 -2.03 -15.93
N ALA A 131 2.21 -2.20 -17.05
CA ALA A 131 1.54 -1.07 -17.73
C ALA A 131 0.38 -0.48 -16.91
N ALA A 132 -0.25 -1.26 -16.06
CA ALA A 132 -1.33 -0.83 -15.18
C ALA A 132 -0.87 -0.67 -13.71
N GLY A 133 0.42 -0.76 -13.42
CA GLY A 133 0.96 -0.67 -12.05
C GLY A 133 0.66 -1.89 -11.19
N GLU A 134 0.48 -3.05 -11.84
CA GLU A 134 0.08 -4.30 -11.20
C GLU A 134 1.20 -4.98 -10.40
N GLY A 135 2.47 -4.64 -10.67
CA GLY A 135 3.63 -5.26 -10.04
C GLY A 135 3.89 -6.69 -10.49
N ASP A 136 4.80 -7.36 -9.78
CA ASP A 136 5.16 -8.76 -10.04
C ASP A 136 5.26 -9.54 -8.73
N GLU A 137 4.45 -10.60 -8.59
CA GLU A 137 4.41 -11.46 -7.40
C GLU A 137 5.70 -12.27 -7.24
N VAL A 138 6.34 -12.70 -8.34
CA VAL A 138 7.54 -13.55 -8.30
C VAL A 138 8.78 -12.74 -7.94
N GLU A 139 8.89 -11.56 -8.57
CA GLU A 139 10.01 -10.65 -8.32
C GLU A 139 9.76 -9.70 -7.13
N HIS A 140 8.62 -9.88 -6.42
CA HIS A 140 8.14 -9.04 -5.31
C HIS A 140 8.20 -7.54 -5.61
N ILE A 141 7.92 -7.20 -6.87
CA ILE A 141 7.76 -5.81 -7.31
C ILE A 141 6.35 -5.36 -6.91
N PRO A 142 6.21 -4.30 -6.10
CA PRO A 142 4.91 -3.93 -5.55
C PRO A 142 3.93 -3.45 -6.62
N MET A 143 2.65 -3.80 -6.42
CA MET A 143 1.57 -3.09 -7.06
C MET A 143 1.56 -1.66 -6.54
N ILE A 144 1.54 -0.70 -7.48
CA ILE A 144 1.49 0.74 -7.18
C ILE A 144 0.21 1.40 -7.68
N ALA A 145 -0.58 0.69 -8.49
CA ALA A 145 -1.89 1.15 -8.93
C ALA A 145 -2.83 1.41 -7.74
N GLY A 146 -3.54 2.53 -7.78
CA GLY A 146 -4.53 2.89 -6.78
C GLY A 146 -3.95 3.22 -5.39
N GLN A 147 -2.66 3.42 -5.28
CA GLN A 147 -2.04 3.87 -4.03
C GLN A 147 -2.26 5.38 -3.83
N HIS A 148 -2.29 5.83 -2.59
CA HIS A 148 -2.43 7.26 -2.24
C HIS A 148 -1.24 8.08 -2.73
N PHE A 149 -1.53 9.19 -3.40
CA PHE A 149 -0.51 10.09 -3.97
C PHE A 149 0.52 10.54 -2.93
N GLU A 150 0.09 11.04 -1.77
CA GLU A 150 0.99 11.52 -0.73
C GLU A 150 1.87 10.40 -0.13
N TYR A 151 1.35 9.16 -0.08
CA TYR A 151 2.16 8.01 0.31
C TYR A 151 3.22 7.69 -0.76
N LEU A 152 2.85 7.71 -2.03
CA LEU A 152 3.80 7.52 -3.14
C LEU A 152 4.89 8.58 -3.11
N MET A 153 4.53 9.86 -2.94
CA MET A 153 5.48 10.97 -2.82
C MET A 153 6.51 10.73 -1.72
N ARG A 154 6.04 10.38 -0.53
CA ARG A 154 6.92 10.11 0.62
C ARG A 154 7.82 8.90 0.40
N GLN A 155 7.29 7.81 -0.17
CA GLN A 155 8.11 6.62 -0.46
C GLN A 155 9.14 6.87 -1.55
N PHE A 156 8.77 7.62 -2.58
CA PHE A 156 9.66 7.99 -3.66
C PHE A 156 10.83 8.81 -3.13
N GLU A 157 10.59 9.80 -2.28
CA GLU A 157 11.64 10.61 -1.66
C GLU A 157 12.53 9.77 -0.74
N ALA A 158 11.95 8.87 0.06
CA ALA A 158 12.71 7.99 0.94
C ALA A 158 13.60 7.00 0.16
N ILE A 159 13.17 6.56 -1.02
CA ILE A 159 13.99 5.73 -1.92
C ILE A 159 15.12 6.57 -2.51
N ARG A 160 14.81 7.74 -3.04
CA ARG A 160 15.78 8.62 -3.71
C ARG A 160 16.84 9.14 -2.75
N SER A 161 16.48 9.48 -1.52
CA SER A 161 17.42 9.95 -0.47
C SER A 161 18.25 8.81 0.16
N GLY A 162 17.89 7.55 -0.09
CA GLY A 162 18.52 6.39 0.55
C GLY A 162 18.04 6.12 2.00
N GLU A 163 17.04 6.83 2.49
CA GLU A 163 16.43 6.54 3.80
C GLU A 163 15.75 5.17 3.81
N ARG A 164 15.15 4.79 2.69
CA ARG A 164 14.53 3.48 2.54
C ARG A 164 15.58 2.46 2.10
N LYS A 165 16.27 1.84 3.07
CA LYS A 165 17.41 0.94 2.86
C LYS A 165 17.07 -0.35 2.12
N ASN A 166 15.81 -0.80 2.18
CA ASN A 166 15.33 -1.97 1.45
C ASN A 166 14.92 -1.67 0.00
N ALA A 167 15.21 -0.48 -0.50
CA ALA A 167 14.93 -0.13 -1.89
C ALA A 167 15.85 -0.91 -2.83
N ASP A 168 15.26 -1.37 -3.93
CA ASP A 168 16.03 -1.96 -5.01
C ASP A 168 16.93 -0.91 -5.69
N SER A 169 18.15 -1.33 -6.07
CA SER A 169 19.12 -0.40 -6.67
C SER A 169 18.67 0.10 -8.05
N GLN A 170 18.01 -0.75 -8.85
CA GLN A 170 17.50 -0.37 -10.17
C GLN A 170 16.34 0.64 -10.02
N MET A 171 15.46 0.43 -9.01
CA MET A 171 14.43 1.41 -8.69
C MET A 171 15.05 2.76 -8.28
N THR A 172 16.08 2.75 -7.44
CA THR A 172 16.75 3.98 -7.01
C THR A 172 17.38 4.69 -8.20
N GLU A 173 18.05 3.96 -9.09
CA GLU A 173 18.68 4.50 -10.29
C GLU A 173 17.66 5.09 -11.26
N ALA A 174 16.54 4.41 -11.49
CA ALA A 174 15.49 4.84 -12.40
C ALA A 174 14.84 6.19 -12.03
N ILE A 175 14.86 6.56 -10.74
CA ILE A 175 14.19 7.77 -10.25
C ILE A 175 15.13 8.90 -9.84
N GLN A 176 16.45 8.65 -9.87
CA GLN A 176 17.45 9.56 -9.29
C GLN A 176 17.45 10.96 -9.92
N ASP A 177 17.29 11.03 -11.24
CA ASP A 177 17.44 12.26 -12.02
C ASP A 177 16.13 13.04 -12.22
N LEU A 178 15.00 12.52 -11.73
CA LEU A 178 13.71 13.17 -11.89
C LEU A 178 13.63 14.47 -11.08
N THR A 179 13.21 15.54 -11.75
CA THR A 179 12.95 16.82 -11.10
C THR A 179 11.73 16.75 -10.19
N PRO A 180 11.56 17.67 -9.22
CA PRO A 180 10.38 17.70 -8.38
C PRO A 180 9.05 17.83 -9.14
N ALA A 181 9.05 18.53 -10.28
CA ALA A 181 7.86 18.67 -11.12
C ALA A 181 7.52 17.36 -11.83
N GLU A 182 8.52 16.66 -12.37
CA GLU A 182 8.36 15.34 -12.97
C GLU A 182 7.93 14.30 -11.95
N GLN A 183 8.47 14.34 -10.74
CA GLN A 183 8.04 13.47 -9.64
C GLN A 183 6.55 13.64 -9.33
N VAL A 184 6.06 14.87 -9.21
CA VAL A 184 4.63 15.16 -8.99
C VAL A 184 3.78 14.63 -10.14
N ALA A 185 4.16 14.91 -11.39
CA ALA A 185 3.43 14.45 -12.57
C ALA A 185 3.36 12.92 -12.65
N LEU A 186 4.50 12.26 -12.50
CA LEU A 186 4.62 10.80 -12.51
C LEU A 186 3.76 10.13 -11.42
N LEU A 187 3.88 10.60 -10.19
CA LEU A 187 3.19 9.96 -9.06
C LEU A 187 1.69 10.29 -9.03
N ASP A 188 1.28 11.44 -9.54
CA ASP A 188 -0.15 11.73 -9.74
C ASP A 188 -0.77 10.83 -10.81
N TYR A 189 -0.08 10.60 -11.93
CA TYR A 189 -0.50 9.61 -12.92
C TYR A 189 -0.56 8.21 -12.31
N THR A 190 0.48 7.79 -11.59
CA THR A 190 0.55 6.48 -10.92
C THR A 190 -0.60 6.25 -9.95
N ALA A 191 -0.94 7.25 -9.13
CA ALA A 191 -2.07 7.17 -8.19
C ALA A 191 -3.42 6.98 -8.91
N ARG A 192 -3.52 7.35 -10.20
CA ARG A 192 -4.74 7.20 -11.02
C ARG A 192 -4.80 5.89 -11.79
N LEU A 193 -3.71 5.12 -11.84
CA LEU A 193 -3.75 3.78 -12.39
C LEU A 193 -4.77 2.92 -11.64
N ARG A 194 -5.48 2.08 -12.36
CA ARG A 194 -6.54 1.25 -11.77
C ARG A 194 -6.13 -0.22 -11.77
N PRO A 195 -6.22 -0.87 -10.62
CA PRO A 195 -6.08 -2.32 -10.52
C PRO A 195 -7.11 -3.03 -11.42
N ALA A 196 -6.83 -4.29 -11.74
CA ALA A 196 -7.79 -5.13 -12.45
C ALA A 196 -9.15 -5.14 -11.73
N ALA A 197 -10.25 -5.12 -12.50
CA ALA A 197 -11.61 -5.03 -11.96
C ALA A 197 -11.92 -6.08 -10.89
N ALA A 198 -11.33 -7.28 -11.02
CA ALA A 198 -11.50 -8.36 -10.03
C ALA A 198 -10.89 -8.04 -8.64
N LYS A 199 -9.98 -7.06 -8.56
CA LYS A 199 -9.39 -6.60 -7.30
C LYS A 199 -10.14 -5.43 -6.68
N LEU A 200 -11.12 -4.85 -7.36
CA LEU A 200 -11.80 -3.64 -6.90
C LEU A 200 -13.00 -3.97 -6.02
N ALA A 201 -13.17 -3.19 -4.96
CA ALA A 201 -14.37 -3.23 -4.14
C ALA A 201 -15.59 -2.73 -4.94
N GLN A 202 -16.73 -3.38 -4.70
CA GLN A 202 -18.01 -2.86 -5.18
C GLN A 202 -18.40 -1.59 -4.42
N GLU A 203 -19.21 -0.74 -5.03
CA GLU A 203 -19.72 0.46 -4.38
C GLU A 203 -20.41 0.12 -3.04
N GLY A 204 -20.00 0.82 -1.99
CA GLY A 204 -20.53 0.62 -0.64
C GLY A 204 -20.04 -0.64 0.08
N TRP A 205 -19.07 -1.36 -0.47
CA TRP A 205 -18.49 -2.51 0.21
C TRP A 205 -17.85 -2.11 1.53
N LEU A 206 -18.15 -2.87 2.57
CA LEU A 206 -17.48 -2.82 3.86
C LEU A 206 -17.00 -4.21 4.21
N ASN A 207 -15.82 -4.30 4.82
CA ASN A 207 -15.27 -5.58 5.22
C ASN A 207 -16.21 -6.30 6.21
N PRO A 208 -16.81 -7.45 5.84
CA PRO A 208 -17.78 -8.16 6.67
C PRO A 208 -17.17 -8.75 7.93
N ASP A 209 -15.85 -8.91 7.97
CA ASP A 209 -15.11 -9.42 9.13
C ASP A 209 -15.04 -8.39 10.27
N PHE A 210 -15.44 -7.13 9.98
CA PHE A 210 -15.51 -6.04 10.94
C PHE A 210 -16.95 -5.55 11.09
N PRO A 211 -17.79 -6.26 11.87
CA PRO A 211 -19.17 -5.86 12.08
C PRO A 211 -19.26 -4.50 12.81
N HIS A 212 -20.44 -3.87 12.77
CA HIS A 212 -20.65 -2.51 13.26
C HIS A 212 -20.16 -2.28 14.69
N TYR A 213 -20.35 -3.25 15.59
CA TYR A 213 -19.92 -3.12 16.98
C TYR A 213 -18.39 -3.03 17.13
N LEU A 214 -17.61 -3.72 16.29
CA LEU A 214 -16.15 -3.58 16.27
C LEU A 214 -15.75 -2.22 15.70
N ARG A 215 -16.42 -1.77 14.64
CA ARG A 215 -16.18 -0.46 14.03
C ARG A 215 -16.46 0.67 15.03
N ASP A 216 -17.57 0.56 15.77
CA ASP A 216 -17.92 1.52 16.81
C ASP A 216 -16.88 1.53 17.94
N ALA A 217 -16.42 0.36 18.38
CA ALA A 217 -15.37 0.22 19.39
C ALA A 217 -14.03 0.82 18.95
N MET A 218 -13.74 0.76 17.65
CA MET A 218 -12.54 1.36 17.04
C MET A 218 -12.70 2.85 16.71
N GLY A 219 -13.89 3.44 16.96
CA GLY A 219 -14.19 4.82 16.57
C GLY A 219 -14.44 5.01 15.07
N LEU A 220 -14.51 3.94 14.31
CA LEU A 220 -14.70 3.92 12.85
C LEU A 220 -16.21 3.82 12.53
N ARG A 221 -16.95 4.89 12.80
CA ARG A 221 -18.38 4.93 12.42
C ARG A 221 -18.48 4.87 10.90
N ALA A 222 -19.25 3.87 10.41
CA ALA A 222 -19.66 3.86 9.02
C ALA A 222 -20.40 5.18 8.73
N ARG A 223 -19.89 6.01 7.80
CA ARG A 223 -20.70 7.11 7.28
C ARG A 223 -21.90 6.50 6.56
N PRO A 224 -23.13 6.83 6.96
CA PRO A 224 -24.29 6.34 6.23
C PRO A 224 -24.21 6.82 4.78
N PRO A 225 -24.59 5.99 3.79
CA PRO A 225 -24.51 6.30 2.35
C PRO A 225 -25.21 7.61 1.93
N ALA A 226 -26.12 8.13 2.74
CA ALA A 226 -26.82 9.38 2.48
C ALA A 226 -25.97 10.66 2.65
N GLN A 227 -24.81 10.61 3.30
CA GLN A 227 -23.96 11.79 3.52
C GLN A 227 -22.89 12.01 2.44
N LEU A 228 -22.74 11.08 1.51
CA LEU A 228 -21.88 11.26 0.33
C LEU A 228 -22.55 12.10 -0.78
N LYS A 229 -23.88 12.30 -0.71
CA LYS A 229 -24.63 13.09 -1.71
C LYS A 229 -24.63 14.59 -1.44
N ASP A 230 -24.19 15.04 -0.27
CA ASP A 230 -24.19 16.43 0.14
C ASP A 230 -22.78 17.05 0.23
N ALA A 231 -21.77 16.48 -0.40
CA ALA A 231 -20.52 17.16 -0.59
C ALA A 231 -20.76 18.32 -1.56
N PRO A 232 -20.50 19.61 -1.16
CA PRO A 232 -20.71 20.73 -2.04
C PRO A 232 -19.86 20.55 -3.29
N ALA A 233 -20.49 20.59 -4.45
CA ALA A 233 -19.81 20.68 -5.73
C ALA A 233 -18.82 21.85 -5.64
N LEU A 234 -17.55 21.59 -5.98
CA LEU A 234 -16.54 22.63 -6.12
C LEU A 234 -17.11 23.68 -7.08
N GLN A 235 -17.53 24.82 -6.50
CA GLN A 235 -17.93 25.96 -7.28
C GLN A 235 -16.72 26.40 -8.10
N SER A 236 -16.84 26.32 -9.42
CA SER A 236 -15.94 26.94 -10.37
C SER A 236 -15.80 28.41 -9.99
N ARG A 237 -14.58 28.85 -9.66
CA ARG A 237 -14.28 30.28 -9.55
C ARG A 237 -14.54 30.94 -10.90
N PRO A 238 -15.28 32.03 -10.96
CA PRO A 238 -15.35 32.86 -12.18
C PRO A 238 -13.97 33.51 -12.44
N GLU A 239 -13.67 33.69 -13.72
CA GLU A 239 -12.47 34.33 -14.28
C GLU A 239 -12.18 35.70 -13.71
#